data_d04d7bf2b3ce67ac8dad00c1019c1230
#
_entry.id   d04d7bf2b3ce67ac8dad00c1019c1230
#
_cell.length_a   1.000
_cell.length_b   1.000
_cell.length_c   1.000
_cell.angle_alpha   90.00
_cell.angle_beta   90.00
_cell.angle_gamma   90.00
#
_symmetry.space_group_name_H-M   'P 1'
#
loop_
_entity.id
_entity.type
_entity.pdbx_description
1 polymer ?
#
loop_
_entity_poly.entity_id
_entity_poly.type
_entity_poly.pdbx_seq_one_letter_code
_entity_poly.pdbx_strand_id
1 'polypeptide(L)'
;PIFAIKTGLKGIHEGSDGLSWQTNAEPTLTSDVPTPLFYDGKFYILSDLKKVLSRVNPQNGKIEWSKELPGKYKWRSSPTAGDGKVYLMNHNGEVVVISSQSGEILHLAKMGGTYDDNTRSSVSIGSKELFIRTNEILYCIQ
;
A
#
# COMPACT_ATOMS: atom_id res chain seq x y z
N PRO A 1 -4.64 -0.40 -15.26
CA PRO A 1 -4.84 -1.77 -14.82
C PRO A 1 -3.64 -2.31 -14.05
N ILE A 2 -3.86 -3.35 -13.25
CA ILE A 2 -2.82 -4.15 -12.61
C ILE A 2 -2.72 -5.46 -13.39
N PHE A 3 -1.48 -5.89 -13.62
CA PHE A 3 -1.17 -7.16 -14.28
C PHE A 3 -0.44 -8.08 -13.31
N ALA A 4 -0.94 -9.29 -13.11
CA ALA A 4 -0.26 -10.34 -12.37
C ALA A 4 0.40 -11.29 -13.36
N ILE A 5 1.72 -11.34 -13.34
CA ILE A 5 2.53 -12.17 -14.23
C ILE A 5 2.80 -13.51 -13.55
N LYS A 6 2.69 -14.60 -14.30
CA LYS A 6 3.08 -15.93 -13.83
C LYS A 6 4.59 -15.98 -13.56
N THR A 7 5.00 -16.59 -12.48
CA THR A 7 6.41 -16.82 -12.18
C THR A 7 6.99 -18.01 -12.93
N GLY A 8 8.31 -18.05 -13.12
CA GLY A 8 9.00 -19.18 -13.75
C GLY A 8 8.92 -19.22 -15.28
N LEU A 9 8.34 -18.24 -15.92
CA LEU A 9 8.29 -18.12 -17.38
C LEU A 9 9.69 -17.87 -17.96
N LYS A 10 9.94 -18.41 -19.14
CA LYS A 10 11.18 -18.18 -19.92
C LYS A 10 10.81 -17.88 -21.37
N GLY A 11 11.60 -17.02 -22.02
CA GLY A 11 11.38 -16.63 -23.40
C GLY A 11 10.37 -15.48 -23.56
N ILE A 12 9.86 -15.33 -24.79
CA ILE A 12 8.88 -14.30 -25.15
C ILE A 12 7.48 -14.89 -25.02
N HIS A 13 6.59 -14.18 -24.37
CA HIS A 13 5.18 -14.54 -24.22
C HIS A 13 4.32 -13.43 -24.80
N GLU A 14 3.38 -13.79 -25.67
CA GLU A 14 2.48 -12.85 -26.32
C GLU A 14 1.06 -12.90 -25.75
N GLY A 15 0.35 -11.78 -25.85
CA GLY A 15 -1.04 -11.68 -25.39
C GLY A 15 -1.19 -11.96 -23.91
N SER A 16 -2.08 -12.89 -23.56
CA SER A 16 -2.39 -13.27 -22.17
C SER A 16 -1.60 -14.47 -21.64
N ASP A 17 -0.71 -15.06 -22.42
CA ASP A 17 -0.03 -16.32 -22.05
C ASP A 17 0.80 -16.19 -20.77
N GLY A 18 1.42 -15.04 -20.58
CA GLY A 18 2.19 -14.71 -19.39
C GLY A 18 1.38 -14.24 -18.17
N LEU A 19 0.08 -14.01 -18.33
CA LEU A 19 -0.77 -13.43 -17.28
C LEU A 19 -1.40 -14.52 -16.41
N SER A 20 -1.40 -14.32 -15.11
CA SER A 20 -2.30 -15.00 -14.17
C SER A 20 -3.68 -14.37 -14.19
N TRP A 21 -3.72 -13.06 -14.10
CA TRP A 21 -4.93 -12.24 -14.18
C TRP A 21 -4.56 -10.78 -14.47
N GLN A 22 -5.56 -10.00 -14.86
CA GLN A 22 -5.45 -8.55 -15.00
C GLN A 22 -6.76 -7.86 -14.56
N THR A 23 -6.66 -6.59 -14.14
CA THR A 23 -7.81 -5.78 -13.76
C THR A 23 -8.15 -4.80 -14.89
N ASN A 24 -9.26 -5.02 -15.58
CA ASN A 24 -9.70 -4.12 -16.65
C ASN A 24 -10.85 -3.20 -16.25
N ALA A 25 -11.65 -3.60 -15.25
CA ALA A 25 -12.92 -2.96 -14.92
C ALA A 25 -13.00 -2.40 -13.50
N GLU A 26 -11.97 -2.59 -12.67
CA GLU A 26 -11.98 -2.12 -11.28
C GLU A 26 -11.25 -0.77 -11.14
N PRO A 27 -11.97 0.36 -11.16
CA PRO A 27 -11.34 1.68 -11.16
C PRO A 27 -10.60 2.01 -9.86
N THR A 28 -10.88 1.27 -8.78
CA THR A 28 -10.20 1.41 -7.49
C THR A 28 -8.94 0.56 -7.38
N LEU A 29 -8.79 -0.46 -8.23
CA LEU A 29 -7.62 -1.33 -8.23
C LEU A 29 -6.59 -0.85 -9.27
N THR A 30 -6.00 0.28 -8.96
CA THR A 30 -4.91 0.89 -9.73
C THR A 30 -3.80 1.31 -8.77
N SER A 31 -2.59 1.46 -9.26
CA SER A 31 -1.48 2.06 -8.52
C SER A 31 -0.66 2.88 -9.51
N ASP A 32 -0.36 4.12 -9.17
CA ASP A 32 0.48 5.01 -9.98
C ASP A 32 1.92 5.04 -9.42
N VAL A 33 2.06 5.37 -8.15
CA VAL A 33 3.35 5.52 -7.48
C VAL A 33 3.63 4.39 -6.46
N PRO A 34 2.70 4.01 -5.57
CA PRO A 34 2.99 3.02 -4.54
C PRO A 34 3.27 1.63 -5.12
N THR A 35 4.28 0.96 -4.60
CA THR A 35 4.54 -0.45 -4.93
C THR A 35 3.53 -1.34 -4.20
N PRO A 36 2.87 -2.29 -4.89
CA PRO A 36 2.02 -3.28 -4.24
C PRO A 36 2.81 -4.11 -3.21
N LEU A 37 2.19 -4.34 -2.06
CA LEU A 37 2.75 -5.15 -0.99
C LEU A 37 2.20 -6.58 -1.07
N PHE A 38 3.07 -7.58 -0.92
CA PHE A 38 2.66 -8.96 -0.63
C PHE A 38 2.91 -9.27 0.85
N TYR A 39 1.86 -9.59 1.59
CA TYR A 39 1.94 -9.90 3.01
C TYR A 39 0.86 -10.92 3.40
N ASP A 40 1.24 -11.92 4.19
CA ASP A 40 0.35 -12.99 4.67
C ASP A 40 -0.53 -13.61 3.56
N GLY A 41 0.12 -13.96 2.44
CA GLY A 41 -0.54 -14.61 1.30
C GLY A 41 -1.52 -13.74 0.52
N LYS A 42 -1.48 -12.40 0.69
CA LYS A 42 -2.36 -11.44 0.01
C LYS A 42 -1.58 -10.27 -0.58
N PHE A 43 -2.14 -9.69 -1.64
CA PHE A 43 -1.67 -8.40 -2.12
C PHE A 43 -2.44 -7.25 -1.47
N TYR A 44 -1.71 -6.18 -1.17
CA TYR A 44 -2.26 -4.90 -0.74
C TYR A 44 -1.88 -3.86 -1.78
N ILE A 45 -2.87 -3.32 -2.46
CA ILE A 45 -2.69 -2.40 -3.58
C ILE A 45 -3.30 -1.06 -3.21
N LEU A 46 -2.47 -0.01 -3.21
CA LEU A 46 -2.89 1.35 -2.91
C LEU A 46 -3.13 2.11 -4.21
N SER A 47 -4.38 2.51 -4.43
CA SER A 47 -4.72 3.53 -5.42
C SER A 47 -4.54 4.92 -4.80
N ASP A 48 -3.40 5.54 -5.07
CA ASP A 48 -3.05 6.86 -4.54
C ASP A 48 -3.97 7.99 -5.07
N LEU A 49 -4.43 7.86 -6.30
CA LEU A 49 -5.37 8.81 -6.92
C LEU A 49 -6.77 8.71 -6.32
N LYS A 50 -7.24 7.53 -5.99
CA LYS A 50 -8.55 7.28 -5.38
C LYS A 50 -8.51 7.25 -3.87
N LYS A 51 -7.32 7.21 -3.28
CA LYS A 51 -7.09 7.05 -1.82
C LYS A 51 -7.77 5.79 -1.27
N VAL A 52 -7.60 4.67 -1.96
CA VAL A 52 -8.19 3.39 -1.58
C VAL A 52 -7.10 2.34 -1.46
N LEU A 53 -7.01 1.69 -0.30
CA LEU A 53 -6.24 0.48 -0.11
C LEU A 53 -7.14 -0.73 -0.32
N SER A 54 -6.73 -1.65 -1.17
CA SER A 54 -7.46 -2.90 -1.44
C SER A 54 -6.61 -4.11 -1.08
N ARG A 55 -7.21 -5.08 -0.38
CA ARG A 55 -6.65 -6.43 -0.20
C ARG A 55 -7.17 -7.33 -1.31
N VAL A 56 -6.26 -8.02 -1.97
CA VAL A 56 -6.54 -8.74 -3.20
C VAL A 56 -6.04 -10.18 -3.12
N ASN A 57 -6.86 -11.10 -3.58
CA ASN A 57 -6.47 -12.49 -3.71
C ASN A 57 -5.45 -12.66 -4.83
N PRO A 58 -4.23 -13.19 -4.57
CA PRO A 58 -3.16 -13.28 -5.55
C PRO A 58 -3.43 -14.27 -6.69
N GLN A 59 -4.30 -15.26 -6.49
CA GLN A 59 -4.60 -16.28 -7.51
C GLN A 59 -5.53 -15.79 -8.62
N ASN A 60 -6.42 -14.83 -8.30
CA ASN A 60 -7.49 -14.45 -9.23
C ASN A 60 -7.76 -12.95 -9.32
N GLY A 61 -7.04 -12.11 -8.58
CA GLY A 61 -7.21 -10.66 -8.59
C GLY A 61 -8.50 -10.14 -7.94
N LYS A 62 -9.29 -11.00 -7.27
CA LYS A 62 -10.52 -10.57 -6.59
C LYS A 62 -10.22 -9.74 -5.36
N ILE A 63 -10.91 -8.62 -5.23
CA ILE A 63 -10.86 -7.77 -4.05
C ILE A 63 -11.59 -8.49 -2.92
N GLU A 64 -10.92 -8.66 -1.77
CA GLU A 64 -11.49 -9.22 -0.55
C GLU A 64 -12.09 -8.12 0.33
N TRP A 65 -11.41 -6.99 0.41
CA TRP A 65 -11.92 -5.74 0.98
C TRP A 65 -11.22 -4.53 0.35
N SER A 66 -11.87 -3.39 0.44
CA SER A 66 -11.31 -2.08 0.09
C SER A 66 -11.60 -1.08 1.20
N LYS A 67 -10.63 -0.21 1.49
CA LYS A 67 -10.72 0.82 2.51
C LYS A 67 -10.37 2.18 1.91
N GLU A 68 -11.31 3.12 1.97
CA GLU A 68 -11.04 4.51 1.68
C GLU A 68 -10.20 5.13 2.80
N LEU A 69 -9.13 5.84 2.40
CA LEU A 69 -8.20 6.48 3.32
C LEU A 69 -8.64 7.90 3.62
N PRO A 70 -8.47 8.34 4.88
CA PRO A 70 -8.99 9.62 5.35
C PRO A 70 -8.22 10.83 4.77
N GLY A 71 -8.81 12.00 4.96
CA GLY A 71 -8.15 13.27 4.69
C GLY A 71 -8.10 13.66 3.22
N LYS A 72 -7.57 14.85 2.95
CA LYS A 72 -7.50 15.45 1.63
C LYS A 72 -6.18 15.18 0.88
N TYR A 73 -5.14 14.78 1.59
CA TYR A 73 -3.81 14.61 1.03
C TYR A 73 -3.64 13.29 0.29
N LYS A 74 -2.69 13.25 -0.64
CA LYS A 74 -2.38 12.05 -1.43
C LYS A 74 -1.63 11.02 -0.57
N TRP A 75 -2.04 9.78 -0.67
CA TRP A 75 -1.40 8.64 -0.03
C TRP A 75 -0.45 7.98 -1.03
N ARG A 76 0.84 8.32 -1.00
CA ARG A 76 1.82 7.88 -2.00
C ARG A 76 2.97 7.04 -1.43
N SER A 77 3.00 6.79 -0.13
CA SER A 77 3.93 5.80 0.41
C SER A 77 3.55 4.40 -0.06
N SER A 78 4.54 3.56 -0.32
CA SER A 78 4.26 2.14 -0.51
C SER A 78 3.78 1.52 0.79
N PRO A 79 2.77 0.64 0.77
CA PRO A 79 2.33 -0.08 1.96
C PRO A 79 3.47 -0.90 2.55
N THR A 80 3.55 -0.94 3.88
CA THR A 80 4.46 -1.81 4.65
C THR A 80 3.63 -2.57 5.66
N ALA A 81 3.95 -3.84 5.95
CA ALA A 81 3.16 -4.62 6.89
C ALA A 81 4.02 -5.41 7.89
N GLY A 82 3.46 -5.59 9.06
CA GLY A 82 4.00 -6.43 10.14
C GLY A 82 2.96 -6.61 11.23
N ASP A 83 3.02 -7.71 11.95
CA ASP A 83 2.16 -8.02 13.10
C ASP A 83 0.66 -7.82 12.82
N GLY A 84 0.19 -8.33 11.67
CA GLY A 84 -1.22 -8.23 11.29
C GLY A 84 -1.71 -6.83 10.90
N LYS A 85 -0.80 -5.88 10.71
CA LYS A 85 -1.10 -4.47 10.42
C LYS A 85 -0.46 -4.02 9.12
N VAL A 86 -1.10 -3.09 8.43
CA VAL A 86 -0.58 -2.39 7.25
C VAL A 86 -0.41 -0.91 7.60
N TYR A 87 0.73 -0.36 7.27
CA TYR A 87 1.13 1.02 7.56
C TYR A 87 1.25 1.80 6.26
N LEU A 88 0.68 3.00 6.23
CA LEU A 88 0.73 3.92 5.11
C LEU A 88 0.98 5.34 5.61
N MET A 89 1.60 6.17 4.79
CA MET A 89 1.76 7.59 5.08
C MET A 89 1.37 8.45 3.88
N ASN A 90 0.72 9.56 4.13
CA ASN A 90 0.38 10.53 3.09
C ASN A 90 1.37 11.69 3.02
N HIS A 91 1.20 12.57 2.03
CA HIS A 91 2.07 13.71 1.81
C HIS A 91 2.10 14.72 2.97
N ASN A 92 1.07 14.73 3.82
CA ASN A 92 1.03 15.59 5.01
C ASN A 92 1.69 14.93 6.23
N GLY A 93 2.33 13.76 6.08
CA GLY A 93 2.89 13.03 7.22
C GLY A 93 1.83 12.38 8.12
N GLU A 94 0.59 12.24 7.67
CA GLU A 94 -0.40 11.44 8.40
C GLU A 94 -0.11 9.97 8.14
N VAL A 95 0.06 9.21 9.21
CA VAL A 95 0.31 7.77 9.18
C VAL A 95 -0.96 7.04 9.62
N VAL A 96 -1.43 6.13 8.79
CA VAL A 96 -2.56 5.26 9.12
C VAL A 96 -2.08 3.84 9.37
N VAL A 97 -2.65 3.21 10.39
CA VAL A 97 -2.47 1.79 10.73
C VAL A 97 -3.79 1.08 10.46
N ILE A 98 -3.76 0.05 9.63
CA ILE A 98 -4.94 -0.68 9.18
C ILE A 98 -4.78 -2.16 9.53
N SER A 99 -5.84 -2.80 10.02
CA SER A 99 -5.88 -4.25 10.18
C SER A 99 -5.72 -4.92 8.82
N SER A 100 -4.71 -5.76 8.66
CA SER A 100 -4.49 -6.50 7.42
C SER A 100 -5.65 -7.46 7.10
N GLN A 101 -6.35 -7.93 8.13
CA GLN A 101 -7.42 -8.89 8.00
C GLN A 101 -8.77 -8.25 7.65
N SER A 102 -9.16 -7.18 8.37
CA SER A 102 -10.49 -6.58 8.24
C SER A 102 -10.53 -5.29 7.40
N GLY A 103 -9.39 -4.63 7.17
CA GLY A 103 -9.35 -3.31 6.56
C GLY A 103 -9.80 -2.18 7.50
N GLU A 104 -10.00 -2.47 8.78
CA GLU A 104 -10.35 -1.47 9.79
C GLU A 104 -9.18 -0.55 10.08
N ILE A 105 -9.43 0.76 10.17
CA ILE A 105 -8.44 1.74 10.63
C ILE A 105 -8.29 1.59 12.14
N LEU A 106 -7.12 1.14 12.58
CA LEU A 106 -6.78 0.94 13.98
C LEU A 106 -6.22 2.21 14.62
N HIS A 107 -5.48 3.00 13.86
CA HIS A 107 -4.86 4.23 14.35
C HIS A 107 -4.58 5.20 13.21
N LEU A 108 -4.59 6.49 13.56
CA LEU A 108 -4.19 7.59 12.69
C LEU A 108 -3.37 8.58 13.51
N ALA A 109 -2.16 8.89 13.05
CA ALA A 109 -1.26 9.83 13.70
C ALA A 109 -0.71 10.85 12.70
N LYS A 110 -0.52 12.09 13.13
CA LYS A 110 0.20 13.12 12.39
C LYS A 110 1.66 13.12 12.83
N MET A 111 2.56 12.90 11.89
CA MET A 111 4.01 13.00 12.06
C MET A 111 4.52 14.30 11.44
N GLY A 112 5.63 14.81 11.95
CA GLY A 112 6.26 16.05 11.47
C GLY A 112 5.61 17.33 11.99
N GLY A 113 6.27 18.44 11.73
CA GLY A 113 5.85 19.79 12.10
C GLY A 113 4.92 20.45 11.06
N THR A 114 4.62 21.71 11.29
CA THR A 114 3.73 22.52 10.43
C THR A 114 4.24 22.68 9.00
N TYR A 115 5.54 22.71 8.82
CA TYR A 115 6.22 22.92 7.52
C TYR A 115 6.74 21.61 6.91
N ASP A 116 6.53 20.49 7.59
CA ASP A 116 6.98 19.18 7.15
C ASP A 116 5.90 18.52 6.29
N ASP A 117 5.67 19.12 5.14
CA ASP A 117 4.70 18.70 4.16
C ASP A 117 5.36 18.01 2.95
N ASN A 118 4.54 17.46 2.07
CA ASN A 118 4.97 16.79 0.85
C ASN A 118 5.93 15.60 1.08
N THR A 119 5.78 14.94 2.22
CA THR A 119 6.54 13.75 2.61
C THR A 119 6.23 12.58 1.66
N ARG A 120 7.29 11.88 1.20
CA ARG A 120 7.17 10.79 0.22
C ARG A 120 7.79 9.46 0.67
N SER A 121 8.23 9.37 1.91
CA SER A 121 8.80 8.15 2.45
C SER A 121 7.74 7.11 2.79
N SER A 122 8.12 5.85 2.73
CA SER A 122 7.33 4.75 3.26
C SER A 122 7.74 4.47 4.70
N VAL A 123 6.83 3.90 5.48
CA VAL A 123 7.14 3.38 6.81
C VAL A 123 8.07 2.18 6.65
N SER A 124 9.09 2.08 7.48
CA SER A 124 9.99 0.93 7.53
C SER A 124 9.84 0.20 8.86
N ILE A 125 10.02 -1.12 8.84
CA ILE A 125 9.94 -1.98 10.02
C ILE A 125 11.28 -2.69 10.18
N GLY A 126 11.85 -2.62 11.38
CA GLY A 126 13.07 -3.33 11.72
C GLY A 126 13.18 -3.54 13.22
N SER A 127 13.69 -4.70 13.66
CA SER A 127 13.95 -4.99 15.08
C SER A 127 12.78 -4.75 16.04
N LYS A 128 11.54 -4.97 15.58
CA LYS A 128 10.28 -4.69 16.28
C LYS A 128 9.97 -3.21 16.46
N GLU A 129 10.60 -2.36 15.69
CA GLU A 129 10.41 -0.91 15.71
C GLU A 129 9.88 -0.42 14.37
N LEU A 130 9.13 0.68 14.40
CA LEU A 130 8.71 1.42 13.22
C LEU A 130 9.64 2.62 13.02
N PHE A 131 10.17 2.76 11.82
CA PHE A 131 10.93 3.93 11.41
C PHE A 131 10.08 4.74 10.43
N ILE A 132 9.75 5.95 10.85
CA ILE A 132 8.94 6.89 10.08
C ILE A 132 9.77 8.13 9.83
N ARG A 133 10.01 8.44 8.56
CA ARG A 133 10.75 9.62 8.17
C ARG A 133 9.80 10.64 7.53
N THR A 134 9.80 11.85 8.08
CA THR A 134 9.28 13.05 7.41
C THR A 134 10.44 13.76 6.67
N ASN A 135 10.24 14.96 6.16
CA ASN A 135 11.34 15.67 5.51
C ASN A 135 12.42 16.11 6.52
N GLU A 136 12.03 16.40 7.76
CA GLU A 136 12.89 16.99 8.78
C GLU A 136 13.27 15.99 9.88
N ILE A 137 12.42 14.99 10.19
CA ILE A 137 12.56 14.14 11.38
C ILE A 137 12.51 12.66 11.00
N LEU A 138 13.36 11.88 11.64
CA LEU A 138 13.28 10.41 11.68
C LEU A 138 12.78 9.98 13.05
N TYR A 139 11.65 9.31 13.06
CA TYR A 139 11.05 8.73 14.27
C TYR A 139 11.39 7.25 14.34
N CYS A 140 11.70 6.79 15.56
CA CYS A 140 11.79 5.38 15.92
C CYS A 140 10.72 5.13 16.99
N ILE A 141 9.79 4.22 16.71
CA ILE A 141 8.61 3.95 17.55
C ILE A 141 8.62 2.46 17.91
N GLN A 142 8.54 2.18 19.19
CA GLN A 142 8.43 0.83 19.76
C GLN A 142 6.98 0.46 20.03
#